data_8bfc050ae45534a55aa71aaf3dfbaa1a
#
_entry.id   8bfc050ae45534a55aa71aaf3dfbaa1a
#
_cell.length_a   1.000
_cell.length_b   1.000
_cell.length_c   1.000
_cell.angle_alpha   90.00
_cell.angle_beta   90.00
_cell.angle_gamma   90.00
#
_symmetry.space_group_name_H-M   'P 1'
#
loop_
_entity.id
_entity.type
_entity.pdbx_description
1 polymer ?
#
loop_
_entity_poly.entity_id
_entity_poly.type
_entity_poly.pdbx_seq_one_letter_code
_entity_poly.pdbx_strand_id
1 'polypeptide(L)'
;MLRDNSGKSFLLLSGPEPDLRWEAFTEAVVGIAEKFDVHDTIVLYAAPMPVPHTRPTVITAHGNSPELVGRMMKIEQTMMVPGSAALFLEKALDKKGRNVAGFTVSVPHYLASSPYPQGTFSLLNSVSNAAGLNLPLRSLEEDITRVNQQLEEQVMDSEEVSSVVQQLEQQYDHYHERYRKEHPNALLPGEESVPSGEEISAEFQAFLANLDGDSEQRHEVLDSEIDDREDAADRAAEDDEDNQEGEN
;
A
#
# COMPACT_ATOMS: atom_id res chain seq x y z
N MET A 1 -14.75 5.61 5.86
CA MET A 1 -14.07 4.32 5.97
C MET A 1 -14.18 3.61 4.64
N LEU A 2 -13.08 3.14 4.10
CA LEU A 2 -12.96 2.42 2.83
C LEU A 2 -12.53 0.97 3.09
N ARG A 3 -12.64 0.13 2.07
CA ARG A 3 -12.08 -1.22 2.06
C ARG A 3 -11.22 -1.40 0.83
N ASP A 4 -10.10 -2.10 0.99
CA ASP A 4 -9.26 -2.51 -0.12
C ASP A 4 -9.84 -3.75 -0.84
N ASN A 5 -9.14 -4.26 -1.86
CA ASN A 5 -9.59 -5.43 -2.63
C ASN A 5 -9.64 -6.74 -1.82
N SER A 6 -8.92 -6.81 -0.68
CA SER A 6 -8.95 -7.95 0.24
C SER A 6 -9.99 -7.80 1.36
N GLY A 7 -10.72 -6.67 1.39
CA GLY A 7 -11.71 -6.37 2.42
C GLY A 7 -11.14 -5.69 3.66
N LYS A 8 -9.83 -5.42 3.74
CA LYS A 8 -9.19 -4.72 4.85
C LYS A 8 -9.68 -3.27 4.91
N SER A 9 -10.13 -2.85 6.09
CA SER A 9 -10.69 -1.50 6.30
C SER A 9 -9.58 -0.48 6.59
N PHE A 10 -9.73 0.72 6.02
CA PHE A 10 -8.86 1.86 6.32
C PHE A 10 -9.65 3.18 6.28
N LEU A 11 -9.08 4.22 6.86
CA LEU A 11 -9.60 5.58 6.79
C LEU A 11 -8.80 6.38 5.76
N LEU A 12 -9.49 7.11 4.90
CA LEU A 12 -8.87 8.07 4.00
C LEU A 12 -9.32 9.48 4.41
N LEU A 13 -8.33 10.33 4.70
CA LEU A 13 -8.51 11.77 4.85
C LEU A 13 -8.00 12.44 3.57
N SER A 14 -8.87 13.11 2.86
CA SER A 14 -8.56 13.84 1.62
C SER A 14 -9.38 15.12 1.55
N GLY A 15 -8.77 16.21 1.14
CA GLY A 15 -9.42 17.50 1.00
C GLY A 15 -8.39 18.62 0.79
N PRO A 16 -8.86 19.86 0.56
CA PRO A 16 -7.98 21.01 0.52
C PRO A 16 -7.36 21.25 1.90
N GLU A 17 -6.15 21.78 1.92
CA GLU A 17 -5.51 22.24 3.14
C GLU A 17 -6.32 23.39 3.77
N PRO A 18 -6.57 23.36 5.09
CA PRO A 18 -7.24 24.46 5.75
C PRO A 18 -6.36 25.73 5.76
N ASP A 19 -6.94 26.86 5.40
CA ASP A 19 -6.22 28.15 5.40
C ASP A 19 -5.87 28.65 6.81
N LEU A 20 -6.69 28.31 7.81
CA LEU A 20 -6.60 28.83 9.17
C LEU A 20 -6.91 27.73 10.21
N ARG A 21 -6.49 28.01 11.47
CA ARG A 21 -6.83 27.19 12.64
C ARG A 21 -6.31 25.75 12.56
N TRP A 22 -5.08 25.58 12.14
CA TRP A 22 -4.44 24.26 11.98
C TRP A 22 -4.44 23.45 13.27
N GLU A 23 -4.28 24.11 14.45
CA GLU A 23 -4.37 23.41 15.74
C GLU A 23 -5.76 22.75 15.92
N ALA A 24 -6.83 23.50 15.69
CA ALA A 24 -8.19 22.97 15.85
C ALA A 24 -8.51 21.89 14.83
N PHE A 25 -8.04 22.03 13.59
CA PHE A 25 -8.14 21.00 12.57
C PHE A 25 -7.40 19.74 13.00
N THR A 26 -6.16 19.88 13.45
CA THR A 26 -5.30 18.78 13.89
C THR A 26 -5.91 18.06 15.09
N GLU A 27 -6.41 18.81 16.11
CA GLU A 27 -7.10 18.22 17.26
C GLU A 27 -8.32 17.40 16.85
N ALA A 28 -9.11 17.90 15.90
CA ALA A 28 -10.28 17.18 15.39
C ALA A 28 -9.88 15.87 14.68
N VAL A 29 -8.83 15.90 13.87
CA VAL A 29 -8.34 14.69 13.15
C VAL A 29 -7.73 13.69 14.15
N VAL A 30 -6.95 14.14 15.13
CA VAL A 30 -6.42 13.29 16.19
C VAL A 30 -7.57 12.65 16.98
N GLY A 31 -8.63 13.41 17.32
CA GLY A 31 -9.81 12.86 17.97
C GLY A 31 -10.53 11.78 17.14
N ILE A 32 -10.54 11.92 15.81
CA ILE A 32 -11.05 10.87 14.91
C ILE A 32 -10.14 9.64 14.95
N ALA A 33 -8.82 9.83 14.89
CA ALA A 33 -7.86 8.72 14.97
C ALA A 33 -7.99 7.96 16.29
N GLU A 34 -8.15 8.65 17.41
CA GLU A 34 -8.42 8.04 18.72
C GLU A 34 -9.76 7.29 18.75
N LYS A 35 -10.83 7.89 18.23
CA LYS A 35 -12.17 7.30 18.21
C LYS A 35 -12.24 5.98 17.41
N PHE A 36 -11.50 5.89 16.33
CA PHE A 36 -11.47 4.71 15.47
C PHE A 36 -10.27 3.80 15.76
N ASP A 37 -9.52 4.09 16.81
CA ASP A 37 -8.30 3.37 17.19
C ASP A 37 -7.33 3.16 16.01
N VAL A 38 -7.05 4.26 15.28
CA VAL A 38 -6.10 4.25 14.18
C VAL A 38 -4.70 4.06 14.74
N HIS A 39 -4.10 2.92 14.44
CA HIS A 39 -2.77 2.56 14.93
C HIS A 39 -1.68 3.25 14.10
N ASP A 40 -1.78 3.15 12.79
CA ASP A 40 -0.80 3.65 11.83
C ASP A 40 -1.38 4.76 10.97
N THR A 41 -0.62 5.82 10.76
CA THR A 41 -0.99 6.93 9.88
C THR A 41 0.10 7.16 8.85
N ILE A 42 -0.26 7.15 7.58
CA ILE A 42 0.65 7.47 6.47
C ILE A 42 0.18 8.76 5.82
N VAL A 43 1.07 9.74 5.74
CA VAL A 43 0.82 11.03 5.09
C VAL A 43 1.56 11.07 3.76
N LEU A 44 0.89 11.55 2.71
CA LEU A 44 1.42 11.53 1.35
C LEU A 44 1.80 12.92 0.89
N TYR A 45 3.00 13.04 0.33
CA TYR A 45 3.57 14.27 -0.19
C TYR A 45 4.09 14.11 -1.61
N ALA A 46 4.10 15.20 -2.36
CA ALA A 46 4.77 15.29 -3.65
C ALA A 46 5.69 16.51 -3.64
N ALA A 47 6.93 16.34 -4.09
CA ALA A 47 7.90 17.41 -4.15
C ALA A 47 8.54 17.49 -5.54
N PRO A 48 8.58 18.69 -6.19
CA PRO A 48 9.36 18.87 -7.39
C PRO A 48 10.85 18.70 -7.08
N MET A 49 11.50 17.78 -7.80
CA MET A 49 12.90 17.43 -7.58
C MET A 49 13.67 17.35 -8.90
N PRO A 50 15.00 17.52 -8.90
CA PRO A 50 15.82 17.37 -10.09
C PRO A 50 16.04 15.87 -10.41
N VAL A 51 14.96 15.17 -10.75
CA VAL A 51 14.96 13.77 -11.16
C VAL A 51 14.39 13.62 -12.57
N PRO A 52 14.84 12.64 -13.35
CA PRO A 52 14.27 12.38 -14.67
C PRO A 52 13.03 11.50 -14.56
N HIS A 53 12.13 11.58 -15.55
CA HIS A 53 10.99 10.67 -15.66
C HIS A 53 11.38 9.29 -16.23
N THR A 54 12.55 9.17 -16.83
CA THR A 54 13.10 7.98 -17.49
C THR A 54 13.77 6.99 -16.53
N ARG A 55 13.83 7.31 -15.24
CA ARG A 55 14.38 6.44 -14.18
C ARG A 55 13.28 6.08 -13.18
N PRO A 56 13.48 5.01 -12.40
CA PRO A 56 12.53 4.62 -11.36
C PRO A 56 12.18 5.77 -10.42
N THR A 57 10.90 5.90 -10.10
CA THR A 57 10.39 6.99 -9.25
C THR A 57 10.93 6.88 -7.84
N VAL A 58 11.53 7.95 -7.33
CA VAL A 58 12.06 8.01 -5.96
C VAL A 58 10.93 8.29 -4.97
N ILE A 59 10.78 7.40 -4.00
CA ILE A 59 9.94 7.62 -2.83
C ILE A 59 10.87 7.67 -1.61
N THR A 60 10.80 8.76 -0.87
CA THR A 60 11.48 8.89 0.43
C THR A 60 10.49 8.81 1.57
N ALA A 61 10.95 8.27 2.69
CA ALA A 61 10.11 8.14 3.88
C ALA A 61 10.75 8.81 5.11
N HIS A 62 9.90 9.34 5.97
CA HIS A 62 10.26 9.84 7.29
C HIS A 62 9.17 9.44 8.30
N GLY A 63 9.44 9.52 9.58
CA GLY A 63 8.46 9.23 10.63
C GLY A 63 9.07 8.59 11.85
N ASN A 64 8.22 8.26 12.82
CA ASN A 64 8.61 7.65 14.09
C ASN A 64 8.44 6.13 14.12
N SER A 65 7.81 5.53 13.09
CA SER A 65 7.57 4.08 13.02
C SER A 65 8.59 3.40 12.10
N PRO A 66 9.54 2.62 12.64
CA PRO A 66 10.47 1.84 11.84
C PRO A 66 9.79 0.82 10.92
N GLU A 67 8.63 0.30 11.33
CA GLU A 67 7.84 -0.65 10.56
C GLU A 67 7.27 -0.02 9.29
N LEU A 68 6.69 1.20 9.39
CA LEU A 68 6.14 1.91 8.24
C LEU A 68 7.22 2.47 7.32
N VAL A 69 8.33 2.98 7.88
CA VAL A 69 9.43 3.57 7.11
C VAL A 69 10.28 2.47 6.46
N GLY A 70 10.46 1.34 7.14
CA GLY A 70 11.16 0.18 6.63
C GLY A 70 12.57 0.48 6.10
N ARG A 71 12.89 -0.13 4.96
CA ARG A 71 14.14 0.06 4.21
C ARG A 71 14.06 1.14 3.14
N MET A 72 12.98 1.94 3.13
CA MET A 72 12.80 3.02 2.16
C MET A 72 13.93 4.05 2.27
N MET A 73 14.22 4.71 1.17
CA MET A 73 15.20 5.80 1.15
C MET A 73 14.80 6.91 2.12
N LYS A 74 15.79 7.46 2.82
CA LYS A 74 15.62 8.58 3.75
C LYS A 74 16.37 9.79 3.23
N ILE A 75 15.83 10.97 3.49
CA ILE A 75 16.56 12.21 3.23
C ILE A 75 17.59 12.38 4.34
N GLU A 76 18.87 12.30 3.99
CA GLU A 76 19.98 12.39 4.95
C GLU A 76 20.28 13.82 5.41
N GLN A 77 19.91 14.77 4.58
CA GLN A 77 20.17 16.19 4.84
C GLN A 77 18.97 16.84 5.52
N THR A 78 19.26 17.71 6.47
CA THR A 78 18.23 18.58 7.05
C THR A 78 17.71 19.53 5.97
N MET A 79 16.46 19.39 5.62
CA MET A 79 15.78 20.27 4.67
C MET A 79 14.83 21.20 5.40
N MET A 80 14.82 22.47 4.99
CA MET A 80 13.79 23.40 5.42
C MET A 80 12.65 23.34 4.41
N VAL A 81 11.47 22.90 4.88
CA VAL A 81 10.26 22.80 4.07
C VAL A 81 9.21 23.78 4.57
N PRO A 82 8.33 24.30 3.70
CA PRO A 82 7.20 25.09 4.17
C PRO A 82 6.34 24.29 5.15
N GLY A 83 5.85 24.96 6.20
CA GLY A 83 4.90 24.33 7.11
C GLY A 83 3.60 23.99 6.41
N SER A 84 3.00 22.86 6.77
CA SER A 84 1.70 22.42 6.26
C SER A 84 0.85 21.83 7.38
N ALA A 85 -0.48 21.82 7.19
CA ALA A 85 -1.39 21.19 8.16
C ALA A 85 -1.10 19.69 8.28
N ALA A 86 -0.62 19.05 7.23
CA ALA A 86 -0.21 17.66 7.23
C ALA A 86 0.99 17.40 8.16
N LEU A 87 2.05 18.23 8.08
CA LEU A 87 3.20 18.16 9.00
C LEU A 87 2.81 18.46 10.45
N PHE A 88 1.86 19.39 10.65
CA PHE A 88 1.29 19.65 11.97
C PHE A 88 0.57 18.42 12.54
N LEU A 89 -0.19 17.73 11.70
CA LEU A 89 -0.89 16.51 12.07
C LEU A 89 0.09 15.39 12.43
N GLU A 90 1.12 15.15 11.64
CA GLU A 90 2.16 14.16 11.96
C GLU A 90 2.77 14.42 13.34
N LYS A 91 3.19 15.67 13.59
CA LYS A 91 3.76 16.04 14.87
C LYS A 91 2.79 15.88 16.04
N ALA A 92 1.50 16.10 15.83
CA ALA A 92 0.49 15.94 16.87
C ALA A 92 0.23 14.46 17.18
N LEU A 93 0.16 13.61 16.15
CA LEU A 93 0.01 12.15 16.28
C LEU A 93 1.25 11.53 16.96
N ASP A 94 2.45 11.95 16.57
CA ASP A 94 3.70 11.53 17.21
C ASP A 94 3.72 11.87 18.72
N LYS A 95 3.34 13.09 19.08
CA LYS A 95 3.20 13.50 20.50
C LYS A 95 2.19 12.67 21.28
N LYS A 96 1.23 12.05 20.61
CA LYS A 96 0.25 11.14 21.21
C LYS A 96 0.73 9.68 21.22
N GLY A 97 1.96 9.42 20.77
CA GLY A 97 2.54 8.08 20.71
C GLY A 97 1.91 7.19 19.63
N ARG A 98 1.29 7.80 18.60
CA ARG A 98 0.78 7.07 17.43
C ARG A 98 1.88 6.87 16.40
N ASN A 99 1.83 5.77 15.67
CA ASN A 99 2.75 5.51 14.56
C ASN A 99 2.44 6.44 13.39
N VAL A 100 3.45 7.14 12.92
CA VAL A 100 3.31 8.08 11.80
C VAL A 100 4.45 7.92 10.83
N ALA A 101 4.14 7.92 9.55
CA ALA A 101 5.10 8.02 8.46
C ALA A 101 4.63 9.00 7.39
N GLY A 102 5.54 9.79 6.87
CA GLY A 102 5.34 10.62 5.68
C GLY A 102 6.07 10.02 4.50
N PHE A 103 5.36 9.80 3.39
CA PHE A 103 5.94 9.33 2.13
C PHE A 103 5.93 10.46 1.13
N THR A 104 7.09 10.75 0.56
CA THR A 104 7.25 11.84 -0.42
C THR A 104 7.68 11.29 -1.76
N VAL A 105 6.88 11.51 -2.80
CA VAL A 105 7.26 11.20 -4.17
C VAL A 105 8.06 12.37 -4.76
N SER A 106 9.20 12.05 -5.37
CA SER A 106 9.96 13.00 -6.16
C SER A 106 9.33 13.14 -7.55
N VAL A 107 8.77 14.29 -7.83
CA VAL A 107 8.19 14.63 -9.14
C VAL A 107 9.25 15.35 -9.96
N PRO A 108 9.52 14.93 -11.21
CA PRO A 108 10.41 15.70 -12.07
C PRO A 108 9.98 17.17 -12.10
N HIS A 109 10.88 18.09 -11.82
CA HIS A 109 10.55 19.51 -11.66
C HIS A 109 9.87 20.13 -12.90
N TYR A 110 10.19 19.63 -14.11
CA TYR A 110 9.55 20.03 -15.35
C TYR A 110 8.13 19.47 -15.53
N LEU A 111 7.69 18.54 -14.69
CA LEU A 111 6.34 17.98 -14.64
C LEU A 111 5.52 18.50 -13.45
N ALA A 112 6.04 19.43 -12.66
CA ALA A 112 5.41 19.90 -11.42
C ALA A 112 3.98 20.44 -11.60
N SER A 113 3.64 20.94 -12.80
CA SER A 113 2.31 21.46 -13.15
C SER A 113 1.47 20.51 -14.00
N SER A 114 1.92 19.28 -14.20
CA SER A 114 1.27 18.29 -15.06
C SER A 114 0.86 17.05 -14.26
N PRO A 115 -0.15 16.30 -14.70
CA PRO A 115 -0.44 15.00 -14.13
C PRO A 115 0.76 14.07 -14.25
N TYR A 116 1.12 13.40 -13.12
CA TYR A 116 2.22 12.43 -13.09
C TYR A 116 1.73 11.10 -12.48
N PRO A 117 1.01 10.28 -13.26
CA PRO A 117 0.38 9.05 -12.79
C PRO A 117 1.41 8.01 -12.33
N GLN A 118 2.62 7.98 -12.92
CA GLN A 118 3.70 7.12 -12.46
C GLN A 118 4.09 7.43 -11.01
N GLY A 119 4.17 8.71 -10.64
CA GLY A 119 4.44 9.11 -9.26
C GLY A 119 3.30 8.69 -8.31
N THR A 120 2.07 8.83 -8.74
CA THR A 120 0.90 8.40 -7.97
C THR A 120 0.92 6.88 -7.74
N PHE A 121 1.20 6.11 -8.79
CA PHE A 121 1.33 4.66 -8.70
C PHE A 121 2.41 4.26 -7.69
N SER A 122 3.63 4.81 -7.83
CA SER A 122 4.76 4.47 -6.95
C SER A 122 4.47 4.82 -5.49
N LEU A 123 3.82 5.97 -5.24
CA LEU A 123 3.44 6.39 -3.90
C LEU A 123 2.41 5.46 -3.28
N LEU A 124 1.34 5.11 -4.01
CA LEU A 124 0.30 4.20 -3.54
C LEU A 124 0.81 2.76 -3.39
N ASN A 125 1.75 2.31 -4.23
CA ASN A 125 2.41 1.02 -4.07
C ASN A 125 3.23 0.97 -2.78
N SER A 126 3.93 2.06 -2.44
CA SER A 126 4.64 2.17 -1.17
C SER A 126 3.68 2.10 0.04
N VAL A 127 2.49 2.73 -0.07
CA VAL A 127 1.44 2.62 0.96
C VAL A 127 0.93 1.17 1.06
N SER A 128 0.66 0.52 -0.08
CA SER A 128 0.21 -0.87 -0.12
C SER A 128 1.19 -1.78 0.63
N ASN A 129 2.48 -1.64 0.35
CA ASN A 129 3.52 -2.46 0.97
C ASN A 129 3.67 -2.17 2.47
N ALA A 130 3.71 -0.89 2.87
CA ALA A 130 3.92 -0.50 4.26
C ALA A 130 2.71 -0.81 5.15
N ALA A 131 1.49 -0.63 4.65
CA ALA A 131 0.26 -0.84 5.40
C ALA A 131 -0.37 -2.23 5.16
N GLY A 132 0.19 -3.07 4.29
CA GLY A 132 -0.38 -4.35 3.89
C GLY A 132 -1.77 -4.20 3.30
N LEU A 133 -1.96 -3.22 2.39
CA LEU A 133 -3.21 -2.96 1.69
C LEU A 133 -3.15 -3.47 0.26
N ASN A 134 -4.26 -3.98 -0.24
CA ASN A 134 -4.43 -4.39 -1.63
C ASN A 134 -5.20 -3.29 -2.40
N LEU A 135 -4.49 -2.25 -2.84
CA LEU A 135 -5.07 -1.14 -3.58
C LEU A 135 -5.21 -1.46 -5.09
N PRO A 136 -6.24 -0.94 -5.79
CA PRO A 136 -6.51 -1.23 -7.21
C PRO A 136 -5.59 -0.43 -8.15
N LEU A 137 -4.27 -0.63 -8.07
CA LEU A 137 -3.25 0.16 -8.78
C LEU A 137 -3.29 -0.01 -10.31
N ARG A 138 -3.82 -1.13 -10.81
CA ARG A 138 -3.95 -1.39 -12.26
C ARG A 138 -4.77 -0.33 -13.01
N SER A 139 -5.66 0.36 -12.30
CA SER A 139 -6.44 1.46 -12.90
C SER A 139 -5.59 2.64 -13.38
N LEU A 140 -4.33 2.73 -12.97
CA LEU A 140 -3.39 3.78 -13.37
C LEU A 140 -2.52 3.40 -14.58
N GLU A 141 -2.49 2.13 -14.99
CA GLU A 141 -1.56 1.63 -16.03
C GLU A 141 -1.78 2.28 -17.40
N GLU A 142 -3.04 2.50 -17.79
CA GLU A 142 -3.36 3.19 -19.07
C GLU A 142 -2.93 4.64 -19.05
N ASP A 143 -3.14 5.36 -17.95
CA ASP A 143 -2.72 6.75 -17.81
C ASP A 143 -1.19 6.88 -17.76
N ILE A 144 -0.50 5.94 -17.11
CA ILE A 144 0.96 5.85 -17.08
C ILE A 144 1.49 5.70 -18.52
N THR A 145 0.97 4.73 -19.25
CA THR A 145 1.39 4.46 -20.64
C THR A 145 1.19 5.68 -21.52
N ARG A 146 0.02 6.31 -21.45
CA ARG A 146 -0.32 7.49 -22.23
C ARG A 146 0.59 8.67 -21.93
N VAL A 147 0.84 8.96 -20.63
CA VAL A 147 1.69 10.08 -20.23
C VAL A 147 3.15 9.82 -20.60
N ASN A 148 3.65 8.62 -20.42
CA ASN A 148 5.02 8.26 -20.79
C ASN A 148 5.25 8.42 -22.31
N GLN A 149 4.31 7.98 -23.15
CA GLN A 149 4.39 8.20 -24.60
C GLN A 149 4.46 9.69 -24.97
N GLN A 150 3.63 10.51 -24.35
CA GLN A 150 3.65 11.96 -24.58
C GLN A 150 4.99 12.59 -24.16
N LEU A 151 5.58 12.12 -23.07
CA LEU A 151 6.89 12.61 -22.60
C LEU A 151 8.02 12.18 -23.54
N GLU A 152 8.01 10.94 -24.03
CA GLU A 152 8.96 10.43 -25.00
C GLU A 152 8.93 11.25 -26.30
N GLU A 153 7.74 11.54 -26.82
CA GLU A 153 7.56 12.40 -28.00
C GLU A 153 8.16 13.80 -27.76
N GLN A 154 7.88 14.43 -26.61
CA GLN A 154 8.43 15.75 -26.27
C GLN A 154 9.95 15.75 -26.15
N VAL A 155 10.56 14.68 -25.62
CA VAL A 155 12.01 14.54 -25.54
C VAL A 155 12.63 14.35 -26.91
N MET A 156 11.98 13.60 -27.83
CA MET A 156 12.45 13.40 -29.20
C MET A 156 12.39 14.68 -30.04
N ASP A 157 11.38 15.50 -29.80
CA ASP A 157 11.12 16.73 -30.58
C ASP A 157 12.05 17.88 -30.20
N SER A 158 12.80 17.80 -29.11
CA SER A 158 13.65 18.90 -28.64
C SER A 158 15.00 18.41 -28.10
N GLU A 159 16.08 18.82 -28.82
CA GLU A 159 17.46 18.55 -28.37
C GLU A 159 17.77 19.20 -27.00
N GLU A 160 17.18 20.35 -26.70
CA GLU A 160 17.35 21.05 -25.44
C GLU A 160 16.72 20.22 -24.29
N VAL A 161 15.47 19.75 -24.47
CA VAL A 161 14.78 18.89 -23.49
C VAL A 161 15.54 17.58 -23.30
N SER A 162 15.97 16.94 -24.39
CA SER A 162 16.76 15.72 -24.34
C SER A 162 18.07 15.89 -23.53
N SER A 163 18.77 17.00 -23.75
CA SER A 163 20.00 17.31 -22.99
C SER A 163 19.75 17.48 -21.51
N VAL A 164 18.67 18.15 -21.12
CA VAL A 164 18.28 18.31 -19.70
C VAL A 164 17.94 16.94 -19.07
N VAL A 165 17.17 16.11 -19.75
CA VAL A 165 16.83 14.78 -19.26
C VAL A 165 18.09 13.92 -19.06
N GLN A 166 19.02 13.93 -20.04
CA GLN A 166 20.30 13.20 -19.92
C GLN A 166 21.15 13.67 -18.74
N GLN A 167 21.22 14.97 -18.47
CA GLN A 167 21.94 15.49 -17.31
C GLN A 167 21.31 15.01 -15.99
N LEU A 168 19.96 15.00 -15.91
CA LEU A 168 19.24 14.52 -14.76
C LEU A 168 19.44 13.01 -14.56
N GLU A 169 19.49 12.24 -15.65
CA GLU A 169 19.80 10.80 -15.60
C GLU A 169 21.18 10.53 -14.99
N GLN A 170 22.20 11.26 -15.45
CA GLN A 170 23.56 11.12 -14.92
C GLN A 170 23.65 11.47 -13.44
N GLN A 171 22.95 12.55 -13.02
CA GLN A 171 22.88 12.96 -11.62
C GLN A 171 22.16 11.90 -10.76
N TYR A 172 21.03 11.38 -11.28
CA TYR A 172 20.26 10.32 -10.62
C TYR A 172 21.09 9.07 -10.43
N ASP A 173 21.72 8.55 -11.49
CA ASP A 173 22.50 7.34 -11.49
C ASP A 173 23.70 7.46 -10.50
N HIS A 174 24.41 8.59 -10.55
CA HIS A 174 25.54 8.86 -9.63
C HIS A 174 25.10 8.96 -8.15
N TYR A 175 23.96 9.62 -7.88
CA TYR A 175 23.42 9.73 -6.53
C TYR A 175 23.06 8.35 -5.96
N HIS A 176 22.36 7.52 -6.76
CA HIS A 176 21.93 6.19 -6.31
C HIS A 176 23.07 5.21 -6.15
N GLU A 177 24.12 5.28 -6.99
CA GLU A 177 25.33 4.49 -6.79
C GLU A 177 26.04 4.84 -5.47
N ARG A 178 26.11 6.12 -5.14
CA ARG A 178 26.69 6.57 -3.86
C ARG A 178 25.83 6.11 -2.69
N TYR A 179 24.53 6.35 -2.75
CA TYR A 179 23.58 5.98 -1.71
C TYR A 179 23.64 4.48 -1.41
N ARG A 180 23.74 3.63 -2.43
CA ARG A 180 23.88 2.18 -2.28
C ARG A 180 25.16 1.80 -1.53
N LYS A 181 26.26 2.47 -1.80
CA LYS A 181 27.54 2.19 -1.11
C LYS A 181 27.47 2.56 0.37
N GLU A 182 26.78 3.63 0.70
CA GLU A 182 26.59 4.13 2.05
C GLU A 182 25.51 3.34 2.82
N HIS A 183 24.51 2.81 2.10
CA HIS A 183 23.36 2.08 2.65
C HIS A 183 23.12 0.74 1.92
N PRO A 184 23.94 -0.29 2.16
CA PRO A 184 23.87 -1.57 1.42
C PRO A 184 22.52 -2.30 1.54
N ASN A 185 21.77 -2.05 2.63
CA ASN A 185 20.49 -2.70 2.93
C ASN A 185 19.27 -1.85 2.56
N ALA A 186 19.46 -0.62 2.05
CA ALA A 186 18.36 0.21 1.62
C ALA A 186 17.80 -0.30 0.28
N LEU A 187 16.47 -0.22 0.14
CA LEU A 187 15.81 -0.44 -1.14
C LEU A 187 15.98 0.80 -2.01
N LEU A 188 16.57 0.64 -3.17
CA LEU A 188 16.62 1.69 -4.17
C LEU A 188 15.31 1.73 -4.99
N PRO A 189 15.02 2.89 -5.63
CA PRO A 189 13.85 3.01 -6.48
C PRO A 189 13.83 1.94 -7.56
N GLY A 190 12.68 1.30 -7.77
CA GLY A 190 12.50 0.21 -8.72
C GLY A 190 12.94 -1.17 -8.21
N GLU A 191 13.51 -1.27 -7.03
CA GLU A 191 13.79 -2.56 -6.40
C GLU A 191 12.58 -3.02 -5.57
N GLU A 192 12.21 -4.28 -5.74
CA GLU A 192 11.22 -4.91 -4.91
C GLU A 192 11.88 -5.48 -3.64
N SER A 193 11.17 -5.36 -2.52
CA SER A 193 11.56 -6.08 -1.31
C SER A 193 11.44 -7.57 -1.58
N VAL A 194 12.57 -8.26 -1.73
CA VAL A 194 12.56 -9.73 -1.69
C VAL A 194 12.17 -10.12 -0.26
N PRO A 195 11.07 -10.86 -0.05
CA PRO A 195 10.69 -11.30 1.27
C PRO A 195 11.84 -12.07 1.93
N SER A 196 12.09 -11.81 3.19
CA SER A 196 13.07 -12.58 3.95
C SER A 196 12.62 -14.04 4.07
N GLY A 197 13.57 -14.95 4.31
CA GLY A 197 13.21 -16.36 4.56
C GLY A 197 12.21 -16.54 5.70
N GLU A 198 12.21 -15.65 6.69
CA GLU A 198 11.24 -15.64 7.79
C GLU A 198 9.86 -15.19 7.34
N GLU A 199 9.77 -14.15 6.49
CA GLU A 199 8.51 -13.68 5.90
C GLU A 199 7.90 -14.74 4.98
N ILE A 200 8.71 -15.37 4.11
CA ILE A 200 8.27 -16.50 3.27
C ILE A 200 7.78 -17.67 4.13
N SER A 201 8.49 -17.98 5.22
CA SER A 201 8.08 -19.05 6.14
C SER A 201 6.76 -18.72 6.84
N ALA A 202 6.57 -17.48 7.27
CA ALA A 202 5.33 -17.03 7.91
C ALA A 202 4.14 -17.04 6.94
N GLU A 203 4.32 -16.58 5.69
CA GLU A 203 3.29 -16.66 4.65
C GLU A 203 2.94 -18.11 4.30
N PHE A 204 3.95 -18.99 4.22
CA PHE A 204 3.73 -20.39 3.96
C PHE A 204 3.00 -21.10 5.11
N GLN A 205 3.33 -20.78 6.37
CA GLN A 205 2.62 -21.29 7.54
C GLN A 205 1.16 -20.79 7.58
N ALA A 206 0.92 -19.51 7.25
CA ALA A 206 -0.43 -18.96 7.17
C ALA A 206 -1.25 -19.62 6.04
N PHE A 207 -0.61 -19.91 4.90
CA PHE A 207 -1.23 -20.64 3.80
C PHE A 207 -1.61 -22.08 4.19
N LEU A 208 -0.71 -22.80 4.86
CA LEU A 208 -0.99 -24.15 5.36
C LEU A 208 -2.12 -24.17 6.40
N ALA A 209 -2.13 -23.23 7.33
CA ALA A 209 -3.19 -23.11 8.34
C ALA A 209 -4.58 -22.86 7.70
N ASN A 210 -4.62 -22.09 6.61
CA ASN A 210 -5.86 -21.89 5.86
C ASN A 210 -6.32 -23.14 5.08
N LEU A 211 -5.37 -23.96 4.60
CA LEU A 211 -5.70 -25.23 3.94
C LEU A 211 -6.23 -26.27 4.93
N ASP A 212 -5.65 -26.31 6.14
CA ASP A 212 -6.12 -27.23 7.20
C ASP A 212 -7.51 -26.82 7.68
N GLY A 213 -7.82 -25.52 7.82
CA GLY A 213 -9.15 -25.03 8.15
C GLY A 213 -10.23 -25.35 7.10
N ASP A 214 -9.87 -25.32 5.81
CA ASP A 214 -10.78 -25.67 4.70
C ASP A 214 -11.01 -27.20 4.62
N SER A 215 -10.03 -28.01 5.07
CA SER A 215 -10.14 -29.46 5.12
C SER A 215 -11.00 -29.93 6.28
N GLU A 216 -10.94 -29.30 7.43
CA GLU A 216 -11.80 -29.58 8.59
C GLU A 216 -13.28 -29.23 8.28
N GLN A 217 -13.55 -28.10 7.66
CA GLN A 217 -14.91 -27.72 7.27
C GLN A 217 -15.50 -28.67 6.20
N ARG A 218 -14.68 -29.20 5.29
CA ARG A 218 -15.13 -30.21 4.33
C ARG A 218 -15.41 -31.56 4.96
N HIS A 219 -14.68 -31.95 6.01
CA HIS A 219 -14.94 -33.19 6.74
C HIS A 219 -16.22 -33.07 7.55
N GLU A 220 -16.46 -31.96 8.21
CA GLU A 220 -17.68 -31.73 9.00
C GLU A 220 -18.95 -31.73 8.13
N VAL A 221 -18.88 -31.20 6.92
CA VAL A 221 -19.99 -31.21 5.94
C VAL A 221 -20.23 -32.63 5.41
N LEU A 222 -19.18 -33.40 5.13
CA LEU A 222 -19.30 -34.77 4.67
C LEU A 222 -19.84 -35.73 5.74
N ASP A 223 -19.42 -35.57 6.98
CA ASP A 223 -19.93 -36.36 8.11
C ASP A 223 -21.42 -36.05 8.39
N SER A 224 -21.82 -34.75 8.26
CA SER A 224 -23.24 -34.38 8.44
C SER A 224 -24.13 -34.89 7.29
N GLU A 225 -23.64 -34.98 6.05
CA GLU A 225 -24.38 -35.57 4.92
C GLU A 225 -24.49 -37.10 4.99
N ILE A 226 -23.56 -37.77 5.69
CA ILE A 226 -23.60 -39.22 5.91
C ILE A 226 -24.63 -39.54 7.00
N ASP A 227 -24.63 -38.82 8.12
CA ASP A 227 -25.61 -38.99 9.21
C ASP A 227 -27.05 -38.78 8.73
N ASP A 228 -27.28 -37.71 7.92
CA ASP A 228 -28.62 -37.43 7.34
C ASP A 228 -29.10 -38.55 6.38
N ARG A 229 -28.19 -39.28 5.73
CA ARG A 229 -28.53 -40.41 4.86
C ARG A 229 -28.81 -41.70 5.60
N GLU A 230 -28.13 -41.96 6.72
CA GLU A 230 -28.41 -43.12 7.60
C GLU A 230 -29.76 -42.95 8.29
N ASP A 231 -30.05 -41.73 8.80
CA ASP A 231 -31.35 -41.41 9.40
C ASP A 231 -32.53 -41.48 8.42
N ALA A 232 -32.29 -41.16 7.13
CA ALA A 232 -33.30 -41.31 6.09
C ALA A 232 -33.53 -42.76 5.67
N ALA A 233 -32.50 -43.60 5.71
CA ALA A 233 -32.59 -45.02 5.40
C ALA A 233 -33.32 -45.80 6.50
N ASP A 234 -33.08 -45.48 7.78
CA ASP A 234 -33.77 -46.11 8.90
C ASP A 234 -35.27 -45.76 8.94
N ARG A 235 -35.66 -44.51 8.63
CA ARG A 235 -37.07 -44.13 8.53
C ARG A 235 -37.80 -44.79 7.37
N ALA A 236 -37.11 -45.07 6.24
CA ALA A 236 -37.70 -45.80 5.11
C ALA A 236 -37.87 -47.29 5.40
N ALA A 237 -37.05 -47.85 6.30
CA ALA A 237 -37.19 -49.27 6.72
C ALA A 237 -38.34 -49.47 7.71
N GLU A 238 -38.60 -48.50 8.60
CA GLU A 238 -39.75 -48.56 9.54
C GLU A 238 -41.10 -48.40 8.84
N ASP A 239 -41.21 -47.60 7.80
CA ASP A 239 -42.46 -47.42 7.03
C ASP A 239 -42.83 -48.65 6.18
N ASP A 240 -41.89 -49.53 5.80
CA ASP A 240 -42.17 -50.77 5.10
C ASP A 240 -42.61 -51.93 6.00
N GLU A 241 -42.28 -51.94 7.30
CA GLU A 241 -42.75 -52.94 8.29
C GLU A 241 -44.21 -52.70 8.71
N ASP A 242 -44.65 -51.45 8.82
CA ASP A 242 -46.03 -51.13 9.23
C ASP A 242 -47.07 -51.37 8.12
N ASN A 243 -46.62 -51.53 6.84
CA ASN A 243 -47.53 -51.79 5.73
C ASN A 243 -47.80 -53.29 5.45
N GLN A 244 -47.12 -54.23 6.18
CA GLN A 244 -47.31 -55.65 6.03
C GLN A 244 -48.26 -56.28 7.08
N GLU A 245 -48.63 -55.56 8.15
CA GLU A 245 -49.59 -56.07 9.15
C GLU A 245 -51.07 -55.73 8.89
N GLY A 246 -51.36 -55.03 7.75
CA GLY A 246 -52.72 -54.57 7.44
C GLY A 246 -53.54 -55.48 6.51
N GLU A 247 -53.04 -56.62 5.97
CA GLU A 247 -53.80 -57.60 5.17
C GLU A 247 -53.74 -59.01 5.81
N ASN A 248 -54.67 -59.22 6.76
CA ASN A 248 -55.28 -60.53 7.09
C ASN A 248 -56.63 -60.37 7.79
#